data_9e7f4ce3f1dbc8ff9be7037202da0b22
#
_entry.id   9e7f4ce3f1dbc8ff9be7037202da0b22
#
_cell.length_a   1.000
_cell.length_b   1.000
_cell.length_c   1.000
_cell.angle_alpha   90.00
_cell.angle_beta   90.00
_cell.angle_gamma   90.00
#
_symmetry.space_group_name_H-M   'P 1'
#
loop_
_entity.id
_entity.type
_entity.pdbx_description
1 polymer ?
#
loop_
_entity_poly.entity_id
_entity_poly.type
_entity_poly.pdbx_seq_one_letter_code
_entity_poly.pdbx_strand_id
1 'polypeptide(L)'
;MLSPDSLKAAWLEREAQYSAFVNGPLLDFWNQRDERTFQGADDITIRYVQFTRPAHTKVLVISSGRGESYVKYPEVLFDFFHQGFDIFIMDHRGQGLSDRMLDDPQKGHVERFTDYIDDFAAFTNTALATKHYTRRYALAHSMGSAILSGYLLREPDTFRAAVLCAPMFGIKLPMPMWLANMIVNRADNRPSERNEYAVSTGRWQPLPFLINVLTHSYPRYRRYLRCYADYPALRLGGPTYHWLRESIDVGQQIIARAGEITTPLMVLMASEDKVVDNRELLAFCENRRKARTGKEEEQLPLTFEGAYHEILFEEDALRAVALNAICQFFERH
;
A
#
# COMPACT_ATOMS: atom_id res chain seq x y z
N MET A 1 -25.89 14.51 2.39
CA MET A 1 -24.91 13.45 2.06
C MET A 1 -25.24 12.92 0.67
N LEU A 2 -24.21 12.77 -0.19
CA LEU A 2 -24.39 12.12 -1.50
C LEU A 2 -24.70 10.64 -1.28
N SER A 3 -25.55 10.04 -2.11
CA SER A 3 -25.80 8.60 -2.06
C SER A 3 -24.54 7.84 -2.53
N PRO A 4 -24.35 6.55 -2.15
CA PRO A 4 -23.25 5.74 -2.66
C PRO A 4 -23.15 5.71 -4.19
N ASP A 5 -24.28 5.70 -4.89
CA ASP A 5 -24.30 5.68 -6.36
C ASP A 5 -23.92 7.02 -6.98
N SER A 6 -24.31 8.15 -6.37
CA SER A 6 -23.87 9.49 -6.82
C SER A 6 -22.38 9.71 -6.58
N LEU A 7 -21.80 9.10 -5.53
CA LEU A 7 -20.36 9.10 -5.30
C LEU A 7 -19.60 8.29 -6.35
N LYS A 8 -20.14 7.12 -6.74
CA LYS A 8 -19.54 6.28 -7.79
C LYS A 8 -19.55 6.97 -9.15
N ALA A 9 -20.64 7.67 -9.49
CA ALA A 9 -20.70 8.49 -10.69
C ALA A 9 -19.66 9.64 -10.67
N ALA A 10 -19.46 10.27 -9.51
CA ALA A 10 -18.48 11.35 -9.34
C ALA A 10 -17.01 10.86 -9.49
N TRP A 11 -16.72 9.57 -9.38
CA TRP A 11 -15.37 9.06 -9.62
C TRP A 11 -14.91 9.19 -11.08
N LEU A 12 -15.85 9.13 -12.05
CA LEU A 12 -15.55 9.21 -13.49
C LEU A 12 -15.30 10.63 -13.99
N GLU A 13 -15.63 11.66 -13.21
CA GLU A 13 -15.53 13.06 -13.62
C GLU A 13 -14.66 13.90 -12.68
N ARG A 14 -13.96 13.23 -11.74
CA ARG A 14 -13.24 13.94 -10.65
C ARG A 14 -12.07 14.75 -11.16
N GLU A 15 -11.30 14.25 -12.13
CA GLU A 15 -10.13 14.97 -12.66
C GLU A 15 -10.51 16.28 -13.31
N ALA A 16 -11.65 16.36 -13.98
CA ALA A 16 -12.15 17.60 -14.59
C ALA A 16 -12.38 18.71 -13.55
N GLN A 17 -12.70 18.33 -12.31
CA GLN A 17 -12.97 19.24 -11.19
C GLN A 17 -11.98 19.07 -10.04
N TYR A 18 -10.80 18.48 -10.29
CA TYR A 18 -9.89 18.02 -9.25
C TYR A 18 -9.46 19.13 -8.29
N SER A 19 -9.15 20.32 -8.81
CA SER A 19 -8.77 21.47 -7.97
C SER A 19 -9.89 21.91 -7.03
N ALA A 20 -11.13 21.99 -7.52
CA ALA A 20 -12.29 22.34 -6.70
C ALA A 20 -12.56 21.25 -5.64
N PHE A 21 -12.46 19.98 -6.02
CA PHE A 21 -12.61 18.85 -5.11
C PHE A 21 -11.57 18.88 -3.99
N VAL A 22 -10.29 19.08 -4.33
CA VAL A 22 -9.18 19.08 -3.36
C VAL A 22 -9.27 20.25 -2.39
N ASN A 23 -9.65 21.45 -2.86
CA ASN A 23 -9.72 22.67 -2.05
C ASN A 23 -11.08 22.86 -1.34
N GLY A 24 -12.04 21.99 -1.56
CA GLY A 24 -13.35 21.99 -0.93
C GLY A 24 -13.63 20.68 -0.21
N PRO A 25 -14.43 19.77 -0.79
CA PRO A 25 -14.90 18.56 -0.08
C PRO A 25 -13.79 17.70 0.51
N LEU A 26 -12.65 17.55 -0.19
CA LEU A 26 -11.53 16.76 0.29
C LEU A 26 -10.80 17.44 1.46
N LEU A 27 -10.63 18.75 1.40
CA LEU A 27 -10.03 19.54 2.49
C LEU A 27 -10.91 19.47 3.75
N ASP A 28 -12.22 19.65 3.60
CA ASP A 28 -13.17 19.60 4.71
C ASP A 28 -13.18 18.22 5.37
N PHE A 29 -13.10 17.14 4.57
CA PHE A 29 -12.95 15.79 5.08
C PHE A 29 -11.61 15.61 5.80
N TRP A 30 -10.50 16.03 5.19
CA TRP A 30 -9.17 15.87 5.74
C TRP A 30 -8.99 16.59 7.08
N ASN A 31 -9.63 17.72 7.26
CA ASN A 31 -9.60 18.49 8.52
C ASN A 31 -10.34 17.80 9.68
N GLN A 32 -11.13 16.75 9.41
CA GLN A 32 -11.80 15.94 10.43
C GLN A 32 -10.98 14.73 10.89
N ARG A 33 -9.76 14.54 10.34
CA ARG A 33 -8.90 13.42 10.71
C ARG A 33 -8.53 13.45 12.18
N ASP A 34 -8.45 12.27 12.77
CA ASP A 34 -7.91 12.06 14.10
C ASP A 34 -6.53 11.41 13.94
N GLU A 35 -5.47 12.21 14.17
CA GLU A 35 -4.07 11.78 14.10
C GLU A 35 -3.63 11.24 15.46
N ARG A 36 -3.03 10.04 15.45
CA ARG A 36 -2.58 9.35 16.65
C ARG A 36 -1.23 8.68 16.45
N THR A 37 -0.68 8.16 17.54
CA THR A 37 0.53 7.37 17.56
C THR A 37 0.32 6.10 18.39
N PHE A 38 1.14 5.10 18.11
CA PHE A 38 1.34 3.95 19.01
C PHE A 38 2.81 3.53 18.98
N GLN A 39 3.23 2.72 19.94
CA GLN A 39 4.57 2.16 19.96
C GLN A 39 4.55 0.83 19.20
N GLY A 40 5.32 0.78 18.11
CA GLY A 40 5.60 -0.45 17.36
C GLY A 40 6.68 -1.30 18.04
N ALA A 41 7.15 -2.32 17.35
CA ALA A 41 8.26 -3.13 17.82
C ALA A 41 9.52 -2.25 18.04
N ASP A 42 10.32 -2.59 19.05
CA ASP A 42 11.54 -1.88 19.44
C ASP A 42 11.31 -0.39 19.80
N ASP A 43 10.15 -0.07 20.39
CA ASP A 43 9.76 1.27 20.85
C ASP A 43 9.74 2.36 19.75
N ILE A 44 9.60 1.95 18.49
CA ILE A 44 9.47 2.87 17.35
C ILE A 44 8.10 3.54 17.37
N THR A 45 8.07 4.87 17.29
CA THR A 45 6.81 5.63 17.24
C THR A 45 6.21 5.54 15.83
N ILE A 46 5.04 4.91 15.75
CA ILE A 46 4.25 4.79 14.52
C ILE A 46 3.12 5.81 14.54
N ARG A 47 3.00 6.56 13.46
CA ARG A 47 1.90 7.52 13.26
C ARG A 47 0.81 6.94 12.39
N TYR A 48 -0.43 7.27 12.72
CA TYR A 48 -1.60 6.88 11.94
C TYR A 48 -2.69 7.92 11.98
N VAL A 49 -3.62 7.82 11.06
CA VAL A 49 -4.86 8.58 11.08
C VAL A 49 -6.06 7.67 11.05
N GLN A 50 -7.12 8.12 11.67
CA GLN A 50 -8.41 7.46 11.62
C GLN A 50 -9.53 8.44 11.27
N PHE A 51 -10.55 7.91 10.60
CA PHE A 51 -11.83 8.55 10.37
C PHE A 51 -12.92 7.61 10.84
N THR A 52 -13.69 7.99 11.83
CA THR A 52 -14.74 7.17 12.41
C THR A 52 -16.07 7.90 12.46
N ARG A 53 -17.17 7.16 12.35
CA ARG A 53 -18.53 7.68 12.49
C ARG A 53 -19.39 6.69 13.28
N PRO A 54 -20.21 7.14 14.26
CA PRO A 54 -21.03 6.23 15.06
C PRO A 54 -21.90 5.28 14.23
N ALA A 55 -22.43 5.75 13.10
CA ALA A 55 -23.30 4.96 12.22
C ALA A 55 -22.55 3.91 11.37
N HIS A 56 -21.22 3.99 11.23
CA HIS A 56 -20.46 3.01 10.48
C HIS A 56 -20.27 1.73 11.30
N THR A 57 -20.52 0.59 10.69
CA THR A 57 -20.34 -0.75 11.30
C THR A 57 -19.28 -1.58 10.60
N LYS A 58 -18.74 -1.05 9.50
CA LYS A 58 -17.65 -1.64 8.70
C LYS A 58 -16.36 -0.88 8.97
N VAL A 59 -15.24 -1.59 8.98
CA VAL A 59 -13.90 -0.97 9.07
C VAL A 59 -13.03 -1.40 7.89
N LEU A 60 -12.21 -0.48 7.41
CA LEU A 60 -11.16 -0.71 6.42
C LEU A 60 -9.81 -0.30 7.01
N VAL A 61 -8.92 -1.27 7.16
CA VAL A 61 -7.53 -1.05 7.59
C VAL A 61 -6.65 -1.02 6.34
N ILE A 62 -5.85 0.05 6.18
CA ILE A 62 -5.06 0.28 4.98
C ILE A 62 -3.57 0.19 5.30
N SER A 63 -2.83 -0.57 4.47
CA SER A 63 -1.38 -0.70 4.48
C SER A 63 -0.81 -0.05 3.21
N SER A 64 -0.11 1.07 3.36
CA SER A 64 0.44 1.87 2.25
C SER A 64 1.72 1.26 1.66
N GLY A 65 2.13 1.73 0.47
CA GLY A 65 3.36 1.31 -0.19
C GLY A 65 4.63 1.93 0.40
N ARG A 66 5.78 1.49 -0.12
CA ARG A 66 7.08 2.07 0.25
C ARG A 66 7.18 3.53 -0.20
N GLY A 67 7.69 4.37 0.70
CA GLY A 67 7.84 5.81 0.45
C GLY A 67 6.52 6.57 0.42
N GLU A 68 5.41 5.93 0.75
CA GLU A 68 4.11 6.57 0.89
C GLU A 68 3.84 6.98 2.34
N SER A 69 2.89 7.88 2.50
CA SER A 69 2.36 8.32 3.80
C SER A 69 0.85 8.49 3.70
N TYR A 70 0.15 8.37 4.81
CA TYR A 70 -1.28 8.64 4.89
C TYR A 70 -1.64 10.06 4.37
N VAL A 71 -0.68 10.99 4.37
CA VAL A 71 -0.86 12.35 3.80
C VAL A 71 -1.13 12.32 2.29
N LYS A 72 -0.66 11.29 1.59
CA LYS A 72 -0.94 11.07 0.16
C LYS A 72 -2.36 10.55 -0.09
N TYR A 73 -2.95 9.85 0.87
CA TYR A 73 -4.16 9.03 0.71
C TYR A 73 -5.53 9.74 0.88
N PRO A 74 -5.68 11.02 1.24
CA PRO A 74 -6.98 11.62 1.57
C PRO A 74 -8.10 11.31 0.58
N GLU A 75 -7.81 11.27 -0.75
CA GLU A 75 -8.81 10.97 -1.78
C GLU A 75 -9.34 9.53 -1.66
N VAL A 76 -8.46 8.54 -1.45
CA VAL A 76 -8.83 7.13 -1.24
C VAL A 76 -9.63 6.97 0.05
N LEU A 77 -9.16 7.63 1.13
CA LEU A 77 -9.85 7.61 2.43
C LEU A 77 -11.24 8.23 2.33
N PHE A 78 -11.36 9.38 1.63
CA PHE A 78 -12.65 10.05 1.36
C PHE A 78 -13.64 9.10 0.69
N ASP A 79 -13.20 8.41 -0.36
CA ASP A 79 -14.08 7.55 -1.14
C ASP A 79 -14.64 6.39 -0.31
N PHE A 80 -13.77 5.66 0.40
CA PHE A 80 -14.24 4.54 1.24
C PHE A 80 -15.01 4.99 2.48
N PHE A 81 -14.65 6.13 3.09
CA PHE A 81 -15.40 6.66 4.23
C PHE A 81 -16.85 6.96 3.84
N HIS A 82 -17.08 7.54 2.68
CA HIS A 82 -18.42 7.83 2.18
C HIS A 82 -19.17 6.59 1.64
N GLN A 83 -18.46 5.45 1.49
CA GLN A 83 -19.10 4.12 1.28
C GLN A 83 -19.46 3.42 2.61
N GLY A 84 -19.33 4.12 3.74
CA GLY A 84 -19.76 3.64 5.05
C GLY A 84 -18.71 2.83 5.80
N PHE A 85 -17.44 3.01 5.50
CA PHE A 85 -16.34 2.42 6.28
C PHE A 85 -15.77 3.43 7.27
N ASP A 86 -15.48 2.99 8.49
CA ASP A 86 -14.45 3.63 9.29
C ASP A 86 -13.09 3.28 8.68
N ILE A 87 -12.18 4.24 8.64
CA ILE A 87 -10.90 4.10 7.95
C ILE A 87 -9.76 4.27 8.93
N PHE A 88 -8.78 3.38 8.83
CA PHE A 88 -7.52 3.46 9.55
C PHE A 88 -6.36 3.25 8.56
N ILE A 89 -5.37 4.13 8.59
CA ILE A 89 -4.14 4.02 7.81
C ILE A 89 -2.95 4.52 8.62
N MET A 90 -1.84 3.77 8.59
CA MET A 90 -0.61 4.15 9.28
C MET A 90 0.51 4.46 8.29
N ASP A 91 1.49 5.20 8.76
CA ASP A 91 2.79 5.31 8.13
C ASP A 91 3.69 4.20 8.69
N HIS A 92 4.22 3.35 7.83
CA HIS A 92 5.12 2.27 8.28
C HIS A 92 6.40 2.84 8.90
N ARG A 93 7.05 2.08 9.81
CA ARG A 93 8.37 2.43 10.34
C ARG A 93 9.33 2.81 9.21
N GLY A 94 10.22 3.74 9.46
CA GLY A 94 11.22 4.19 8.49
C GLY A 94 10.68 5.08 7.37
N GLN A 95 9.39 5.43 7.33
CA GLN A 95 8.79 6.30 6.29
C GLN A 95 7.65 7.16 6.81
N GLY A 96 7.14 8.04 5.94
CA GLY A 96 6.04 8.94 6.28
C GLY A 96 6.42 9.86 7.45
N LEU A 97 5.53 9.98 8.42
CA LEU A 97 5.71 10.75 9.65
C LEU A 97 6.05 9.86 10.87
N SER A 98 6.22 8.54 10.68
CA SER A 98 6.73 7.61 11.68
C SER A 98 8.24 7.75 11.83
N ASP A 99 8.79 7.19 12.92
CA ASP A 99 10.22 7.28 13.24
C ASP A 99 11.08 6.66 12.13
N ARG A 100 12.25 7.27 11.92
CA ARG A 100 13.27 6.82 10.98
C ARG A 100 14.21 5.82 11.64
N MET A 101 14.73 4.89 10.84
CA MET A 101 15.56 3.78 11.32
C MET A 101 17.05 4.11 11.32
N LEU A 102 17.49 5.11 10.56
CA LEU A 102 18.89 5.49 10.40
C LEU A 102 19.07 7.00 10.53
N ASP A 103 20.31 7.45 10.82
CA ASP A 103 20.68 8.86 10.93
C ASP A 103 20.37 9.66 9.66
N ASP A 104 20.58 9.07 8.46
CA ASP A 104 20.05 9.64 7.22
C ASP A 104 18.58 9.26 7.07
N PRO A 105 17.65 10.20 7.34
CA PRO A 105 16.21 9.91 7.36
C PRO A 105 15.63 9.57 5.98
N GLN A 106 16.40 9.74 4.92
CA GLN A 106 15.96 9.40 3.57
C GLN A 106 16.36 7.97 3.13
N LYS A 107 17.21 7.28 3.87
CA LYS A 107 17.50 5.87 3.60
C LYS A 107 16.30 5.00 3.97
N GLY A 108 15.70 4.35 2.98
CA GLY A 108 14.64 3.35 3.22
C GLY A 108 15.24 2.10 3.82
N HIS A 109 14.97 1.84 5.11
CA HIS A 109 15.59 0.76 5.87
C HIS A 109 14.61 0.09 6.82
N VAL A 110 14.79 -1.18 7.05
CA VAL A 110 14.19 -1.97 8.14
C VAL A 110 15.20 -3.03 8.57
N GLU A 111 15.26 -3.35 9.85
CA GLU A 111 16.18 -4.37 10.34
C GLU A 111 15.68 -5.79 10.01
N ARG A 112 14.38 -6.03 10.15
CA ARG A 112 13.71 -7.29 9.75
C ARG A 112 12.39 -6.93 9.07
N PHE A 113 12.09 -7.52 7.94
CA PHE A 113 10.79 -7.28 7.29
C PHE A 113 9.61 -7.68 8.20
N THR A 114 9.82 -8.63 9.09
CA THR A 114 8.82 -9.04 10.09
C THR A 114 8.42 -7.91 11.02
N ASP A 115 9.28 -6.92 11.26
CA ASP A 115 8.96 -5.76 12.10
C ASP A 115 7.84 -4.91 11.51
N TYR A 116 7.76 -4.80 10.17
CA TYR A 116 6.59 -4.20 9.50
C TYR A 116 5.30 -4.98 9.77
N ILE A 117 5.38 -6.32 9.77
CA ILE A 117 4.23 -7.19 10.01
C ILE A 117 3.77 -7.09 11.46
N ASP A 118 4.71 -7.01 12.40
CA ASP A 118 4.44 -6.87 13.83
C ASP A 118 3.80 -5.49 14.14
N ASP A 119 4.30 -4.41 13.54
CA ASP A 119 3.68 -3.08 13.63
C ASP A 119 2.27 -3.07 13.04
N PHE A 120 2.07 -3.72 11.89
CA PHE A 120 0.75 -3.80 11.27
C PHE A 120 -0.23 -4.62 12.13
N ALA A 121 0.25 -5.65 12.82
CA ALA A 121 -0.55 -6.42 13.77
C ALA A 121 -0.97 -5.55 14.97
N ALA A 122 -0.05 -4.82 15.58
CA ALA A 122 -0.34 -3.89 16.67
C ALA A 122 -1.32 -2.79 16.23
N PHE A 123 -1.11 -2.22 15.04
CA PHE A 123 -2.01 -1.24 14.45
C PHE A 123 -3.41 -1.79 14.21
N THR A 124 -3.53 -2.98 13.63
CA THR A 124 -4.82 -3.64 13.38
C THR A 124 -5.56 -3.88 14.69
N ASN A 125 -4.90 -4.36 15.72
CA ASN A 125 -5.49 -4.52 17.05
C ASN A 125 -6.00 -3.19 17.61
N THR A 126 -5.20 -2.11 17.47
CA THR A 126 -5.60 -0.76 17.88
C THR A 126 -6.84 -0.28 17.14
N ALA A 127 -6.87 -0.46 15.82
CA ALA A 127 -8.00 -0.07 14.97
C ALA A 127 -9.29 -0.84 15.35
N LEU A 128 -9.17 -2.15 15.53
CA LEU A 128 -10.32 -3.03 15.83
C LEU A 128 -10.83 -2.86 17.26
N ALA A 129 -10.00 -2.37 18.18
CA ALA A 129 -10.41 -2.06 19.56
C ALA A 129 -11.24 -0.76 19.69
N THR A 130 -11.28 0.08 18.64
CA THR A 130 -11.96 1.38 18.67
C THR A 130 -13.47 1.23 18.93
N LYS A 131 -14.10 0.24 18.30
CA LYS A 131 -15.50 -0.16 18.54
C LYS A 131 -15.79 -1.55 17.98
N HIS A 132 -16.97 -2.09 18.28
CA HIS A 132 -17.40 -3.36 17.68
C HIS A 132 -17.76 -3.18 16.21
N TYR A 133 -16.96 -3.78 15.30
CA TYR A 133 -17.21 -3.81 13.86
C TYR A 133 -17.83 -5.13 13.44
N THR A 134 -18.94 -5.07 12.70
CA THR A 134 -19.61 -6.27 12.16
C THR A 134 -18.89 -6.85 10.94
N ARG A 135 -18.16 -6.00 10.21
CA ARG A 135 -17.37 -6.38 9.04
C ARG A 135 -16.01 -5.68 9.05
N ARG A 136 -14.97 -6.47 8.84
CA ARG A 136 -13.57 -6.03 8.90
C ARG A 136 -12.88 -6.35 7.58
N TYR A 137 -12.29 -5.35 6.95
CA TYR A 137 -11.64 -5.47 5.65
C TYR A 137 -10.25 -4.84 5.68
N ALA A 138 -9.38 -5.29 4.78
CA ALA A 138 -8.06 -4.70 4.59
C ALA A 138 -7.82 -4.35 3.12
N LEU A 139 -7.10 -3.25 2.89
CA LEU A 139 -6.65 -2.79 1.57
C LEU A 139 -5.17 -2.49 1.67
N ALA A 140 -4.38 -2.99 0.72
CA ALA A 140 -2.95 -2.75 0.73
C ALA A 140 -2.43 -2.41 -0.66
N HIS A 141 -1.37 -1.61 -0.71
CA HIS A 141 -0.69 -1.22 -1.94
C HIS A 141 0.80 -1.58 -1.87
N SER A 142 1.34 -2.16 -2.96
CA SER A 142 2.77 -2.39 -3.15
C SER A 142 3.45 -3.12 -1.96
N MET A 143 4.43 -2.52 -1.28
CA MET A 143 5.06 -3.05 -0.06
C MET A 143 4.02 -3.39 1.02
N GLY A 144 3.01 -2.55 1.19
CA GLY A 144 1.92 -2.81 2.13
C GLY A 144 1.17 -4.11 1.84
N SER A 145 1.10 -4.52 0.58
CA SER A 145 0.52 -5.82 0.19
C SER A 145 1.37 -7.00 0.64
N ALA A 146 2.70 -6.88 0.61
CA ALA A 146 3.59 -7.90 1.17
C ALA A 146 3.43 -7.97 2.70
N ILE A 147 3.35 -6.81 3.38
CA ILE A 147 3.11 -6.73 4.82
C ILE A 147 1.77 -7.39 5.18
N LEU A 148 0.69 -7.01 4.50
CA LEU A 148 -0.64 -7.59 4.72
C LEU A 148 -0.65 -9.09 4.44
N SER A 149 0.00 -9.57 3.37
CA SER A 149 0.09 -11.00 3.07
C SER A 149 0.83 -11.77 4.17
N GLY A 150 1.95 -11.24 4.68
CA GLY A 150 2.66 -11.80 5.82
C GLY A 150 1.82 -11.82 7.11
N TYR A 151 1.00 -10.78 7.33
CA TYR A 151 0.05 -10.74 8.42
C TYR A 151 -1.06 -11.80 8.29
N LEU A 152 -1.66 -11.95 7.11
CA LEU A 152 -2.72 -12.93 6.85
C LEU A 152 -2.24 -14.39 6.96
N LEU A 153 -0.94 -14.65 6.77
CA LEU A 153 -0.33 -15.96 7.05
C LEU A 153 -0.27 -16.30 8.55
N ARG A 154 -0.34 -15.28 9.42
CA ARG A 154 -0.33 -15.45 10.88
C ARG A 154 -1.73 -15.34 11.48
N GLU A 155 -2.55 -14.44 10.95
CA GLU A 155 -3.85 -14.05 11.50
C GLU A 155 -4.94 -14.11 10.40
N PRO A 156 -5.27 -15.31 9.89
CA PRO A 156 -6.12 -15.49 8.72
C PRO A 156 -7.59 -15.07 8.95
N ASP A 157 -8.07 -15.05 10.19
CA ASP A 157 -9.47 -14.82 10.53
C ASP A 157 -9.78 -13.36 10.92
N THR A 158 -8.77 -12.49 10.89
CA THR A 158 -8.95 -11.09 11.31
C THR A 158 -9.87 -10.32 10.38
N PHE A 159 -9.72 -10.51 9.07
CA PHE A 159 -10.49 -9.81 8.04
C PHE A 159 -11.41 -10.76 7.27
N ARG A 160 -12.62 -10.31 6.97
CA ARG A 160 -13.57 -11.05 6.10
C ARG A 160 -13.08 -11.16 4.68
N ALA A 161 -12.40 -10.12 4.20
CA ALA A 161 -11.77 -10.08 2.89
C ALA A 161 -10.66 -9.03 2.87
N ALA A 162 -9.70 -9.19 1.97
CA ALA A 162 -8.60 -8.26 1.76
C ALA A 162 -8.32 -8.03 0.27
N VAL A 163 -7.79 -6.84 -0.05
CA VAL A 163 -7.43 -6.46 -1.42
C VAL A 163 -5.97 -6.06 -1.46
N LEU A 164 -5.23 -6.61 -2.43
CA LEU A 164 -3.83 -6.30 -2.69
C LEU A 164 -3.73 -5.56 -4.03
N CYS A 165 -3.30 -4.31 -4.01
CA CYS A 165 -3.09 -3.49 -5.21
C CYS A 165 -1.62 -3.50 -5.59
N ALA A 166 -1.29 -3.94 -6.81
CA ALA A 166 0.07 -3.99 -7.34
C ALA A 166 1.09 -4.54 -6.31
N PRO A 167 0.88 -5.74 -5.74
CA PRO A 167 1.64 -6.24 -4.60
C PRO A 167 3.12 -6.42 -4.91
N MET A 168 3.97 -5.97 -3.97
CA MET A 168 5.43 -6.14 -4.02
C MET A 168 5.82 -7.55 -3.56
N PHE A 169 5.59 -8.56 -4.39
CA PHE A 169 6.14 -9.89 -4.17
C PHE A 169 7.49 -10.07 -4.87
N GLY A 170 7.78 -9.25 -5.86
CA GLY A 170 9.07 -9.09 -6.50
C GLY A 170 9.29 -7.63 -6.90
N ILE A 171 10.55 -7.20 -6.85
CA ILE A 171 10.94 -5.84 -7.24
C ILE A 171 11.52 -5.88 -8.65
N LYS A 172 11.06 -4.96 -9.51
CA LYS A 172 11.60 -4.86 -10.87
C LYS A 172 12.95 -4.15 -10.83
N LEU A 173 14.01 -4.92 -10.97
CA LEU A 173 15.38 -4.41 -10.96
C LEU A 173 15.92 -4.25 -12.39
N PRO A 174 16.85 -3.30 -12.64
CA PRO A 174 17.41 -3.05 -13.97
C PRO A 174 18.44 -4.12 -14.40
N MET A 175 18.48 -5.26 -13.71
CA MET A 175 19.41 -6.35 -13.97
C MET A 175 18.75 -7.70 -13.67
N PRO A 176 19.29 -8.83 -14.18
CA PRO A 176 18.79 -10.16 -13.84
C PRO A 176 18.83 -10.43 -12.34
N MET A 177 17.82 -11.12 -11.80
CA MET A 177 17.65 -11.36 -10.36
C MET A 177 18.86 -12.07 -9.72
N TRP A 178 19.49 -13.03 -10.42
CA TRP A 178 20.67 -13.72 -9.90
C TRP A 178 21.85 -12.76 -9.65
N LEU A 179 22.04 -11.75 -10.53
CA LEU A 179 23.08 -10.75 -10.39
C LEU A 179 22.73 -9.76 -9.25
N ALA A 180 21.47 -9.35 -9.20
CA ALA A 180 20.98 -8.51 -8.11
C ALA A 180 21.19 -9.16 -6.76
N ASN A 181 20.79 -10.44 -6.63
CA ASN A 181 21.00 -11.23 -5.39
C ASN A 181 22.48 -11.32 -5.00
N MET A 182 23.37 -11.53 -5.99
CA MET A 182 24.80 -11.58 -5.71
C MET A 182 25.33 -10.25 -5.17
N ILE A 183 24.93 -9.13 -5.77
CA ILE A 183 25.35 -7.77 -5.35
C ILE A 183 24.77 -7.45 -3.96
N VAL A 184 23.47 -7.65 -3.79
CA VAL A 184 22.77 -7.37 -2.52
C VAL A 184 23.35 -8.21 -1.39
N ASN A 185 23.50 -9.51 -1.58
CA ASN A 185 24.08 -10.39 -0.55
C ASN A 185 25.53 -10.02 -0.18
N ARG A 186 26.33 -9.64 -1.20
CA ARG A 186 27.71 -9.19 -0.93
C ARG A 186 27.75 -7.90 -0.12
N ALA A 187 26.90 -6.93 -0.44
CA ALA A 187 26.83 -5.64 0.26
C ALA A 187 26.22 -5.81 1.66
N ASP A 188 25.16 -6.59 1.78
CA ASP A 188 24.48 -6.84 3.05
C ASP A 188 25.39 -7.54 4.10
N ASN A 189 26.26 -8.43 3.65
CA ASN A 189 27.25 -9.11 4.50
C ASN A 189 28.43 -8.21 4.93
N ARG A 190 28.45 -6.94 4.53
CA ARG A 190 29.49 -5.97 4.89
C ARG A 190 28.90 -4.86 5.76
N PRO A 191 29.29 -4.76 7.04
CA PRO A 191 28.73 -3.73 7.94
C PRO A 191 28.83 -2.29 7.41
N SER A 192 29.87 -1.98 6.62
CA SER A 192 30.08 -0.66 6.02
C SER A 192 29.18 -0.37 4.81
N GLU A 193 28.63 -1.39 4.15
CA GLU A 193 27.84 -1.25 2.92
C GLU A 193 26.36 -1.54 3.16
N ARG A 194 26.04 -2.37 4.14
CA ARG A 194 24.70 -2.88 4.45
C ARG A 194 23.63 -1.79 4.50
N ASN A 195 23.94 -0.68 5.19
CA ASN A 195 23.03 0.45 5.40
C ASN A 195 23.24 1.58 4.38
N GLU A 196 24.02 1.35 3.32
CA GLU A 196 24.16 2.30 2.23
C GLU A 196 23.03 2.17 1.21
N TYR A 197 22.79 3.24 0.44
CA TYR A 197 21.84 3.21 -0.67
C TYR A 197 22.21 2.09 -1.64
N ALA A 198 21.23 1.32 -2.04
CA ALA A 198 21.42 0.34 -3.10
C ALA A 198 21.85 1.01 -4.42
N VAL A 199 22.60 0.27 -5.24
CA VAL A 199 23.14 0.76 -6.51
C VAL A 199 22.05 1.40 -7.37
N SER A 200 22.38 2.51 -8.01
CA SER A 200 21.47 3.33 -8.84
C SER A 200 20.34 4.02 -8.08
N THR A 201 20.38 4.06 -6.76
CA THR A 201 19.42 4.80 -5.93
C THR A 201 20.13 5.87 -5.10
N GLY A 202 19.36 6.73 -4.42
CA GLY A 202 19.91 7.81 -3.62
C GLY A 202 18.81 8.61 -2.93
N ARG A 203 19.13 9.84 -2.53
CA ARG A 203 18.17 10.73 -1.88
C ARG A 203 16.97 11.01 -2.78
N TRP A 204 15.82 11.25 -2.18
CA TRP A 204 14.60 11.58 -2.89
C TRP A 204 14.77 12.82 -3.79
N GLN A 205 14.26 12.71 -4.99
CA GLN A 205 14.20 13.81 -5.96
C GLN A 205 12.83 13.79 -6.65
N PRO A 206 12.21 14.97 -6.88
CA PRO A 206 10.99 15.05 -7.65
C PRO A 206 11.28 14.70 -9.11
N LEU A 207 10.54 13.75 -9.67
CA LEU A 207 10.65 13.41 -11.08
C LEU A 207 9.63 14.22 -11.90
N PRO A 208 10.00 14.70 -13.10
CA PRO A 208 9.02 15.26 -14.04
C PRO A 208 7.94 14.24 -14.41
N PHE A 209 6.70 14.72 -14.63
CA PHE A 209 5.57 13.85 -14.98
C PHE A 209 5.86 12.96 -16.21
N LEU A 210 6.54 13.48 -17.21
CA LEU A 210 6.84 12.76 -18.47
C LEU A 210 7.67 11.48 -18.28
N ILE A 211 8.42 11.36 -17.19
CA ILE A 211 9.26 10.20 -16.90
C ILE A 211 8.78 9.45 -15.65
N ASN A 212 7.64 9.83 -15.08
CA ASN A 212 7.07 9.10 -13.96
C ASN A 212 6.58 7.70 -14.42
N VAL A 213 6.57 6.77 -13.50
CA VAL A 213 6.17 5.37 -13.73
C VAL A 213 5.04 4.94 -12.78
N LEU A 214 4.42 5.91 -12.11
CA LEU A 214 3.48 5.64 -11.02
C LEU A 214 2.03 5.74 -11.47
N THR A 215 1.67 6.76 -12.28
CA THR A 215 0.29 7.04 -12.69
C THR A 215 0.23 7.87 -13.97
N HIS A 216 -0.83 7.73 -14.74
CA HIS A 216 -1.15 8.60 -15.88
C HIS A 216 -1.91 9.89 -15.46
N SER A 217 -2.41 9.94 -14.23
CA SER A 217 -3.15 11.10 -13.71
C SER A 217 -2.22 12.25 -13.34
N TYR A 218 -2.13 13.25 -14.23
CA TYR A 218 -1.34 14.45 -13.96
C TYR A 218 -1.77 15.22 -12.70
N PRO A 219 -3.06 15.44 -12.43
CA PRO A 219 -3.47 16.20 -11.25
C PRO A 219 -3.12 15.46 -9.94
N ARG A 220 -3.26 14.12 -9.89
CA ARG A 220 -2.89 13.29 -8.72
C ARG A 220 -1.39 13.23 -8.52
N TYR A 221 -0.63 13.08 -9.61
CA TYR A 221 0.84 13.12 -9.53
C TYR A 221 1.35 14.48 -9.04
N ARG A 222 0.79 15.57 -9.55
CA ARG A 222 1.14 16.92 -9.10
C ARG A 222 0.81 17.12 -7.62
N ARG A 223 -0.32 16.61 -7.15
CA ARG A 223 -0.69 16.63 -5.73
C ARG A 223 0.30 15.82 -4.88
N TYR A 224 0.70 14.64 -5.36
CA TYR A 224 1.75 13.83 -4.74
C TYR A 224 3.04 14.65 -4.56
N LEU A 225 3.57 15.26 -5.61
CA LEU A 225 4.78 16.09 -5.51
C LEU A 225 4.61 17.25 -4.53
N ARG A 226 3.44 17.86 -4.51
CA ARG A 226 3.13 18.94 -3.56
C ARG A 226 3.15 18.48 -2.11
N CYS A 227 2.63 17.31 -1.79
CA CYS A 227 2.70 16.75 -0.44
C CYS A 227 4.16 16.65 0.04
N TYR A 228 5.08 16.22 -0.82
CA TYR A 228 6.50 16.09 -0.48
C TYR A 228 7.24 17.44 -0.46
N ALA A 229 6.71 18.45 -1.12
CA ALA A 229 7.22 19.83 -1.01
C ALA A 229 6.78 20.46 0.31
N ASP A 230 5.50 20.32 0.65
CA ASP A 230 4.88 20.88 1.86
C ASP A 230 5.35 20.18 3.15
N TYR A 231 5.63 18.87 3.05
CA TYR A 231 6.12 18.02 4.16
C TYR A 231 7.46 17.37 3.82
N PRO A 232 8.60 18.09 3.95
CA PRO A 232 9.92 17.52 3.62
C PRO A 232 10.27 16.23 4.39
N ALA A 233 9.70 16.03 5.58
CA ALA A 233 9.87 14.83 6.39
C ALA A 233 9.35 13.55 5.67
N LEU A 234 8.42 13.67 4.72
CA LEU A 234 7.91 12.53 3.94
C LEU A 234 8.91 11.99 2.90
N ARG A 235 9.96 12.78 2.58
CA ARG A 235 10.89 12.43 1.51
C ARG A 235 11.71 11.21 1.91
N LEU A 236 11.38 10.08 1.31
CA LEU A 236 12.13 8.84 1.40
C LEU A 236 12.84 8.60 0.08
N GLY A 237 14.14 8.41 0.13
CA GLY A 237 14.99 8.07 -1.02
C GLY A 237 14.99 6.57 -1.31
N GLY A 238 16.06 6.11 -1.93
CA GLY A 238 16.29 4.71 -2.26
C GLY A 238 16.32 3.79 -1.04
N PRO A 239 16.14 2.48 -1.25
CA PRO A 239 16.34 1.48 -0.22
C PRO A 239 17.83 1.30 0.11
N THR A 240 18.11 0.81 1.31
CA THR A 240 19.42 0.24 1.64
C THR A 240 19.56 -1.15 1.02
N TYR A 241 20.81 -1.66 0.92
CA TYR A 241 21.04 -3.04 0.50
C TYR A 241 20.33 -4.03 1.41
N HIS A 242 20.35 -3.77 2.72
CA HIS A 242 19.67 -4.62 3.70
C HIS A 242 18.15 -4.66 3.48
N TRP A 243 17.53 -3.49 3.27
CA TRP A 243 16.10 -3.45 2.96
C TRP A 243 15.73 -4.26 1.70
N LEU A 244 16.58 -4.18 0.66
CA LEU A 244 16.38 -4.98 -0.56
C LEU A 244 16.47 -6.47 -0.27
N ARG A 245 17.47 -6.91 0.52
CA ARG A 245 17.64 -8.29 0.94
C ARG A 245 16.39 -8.81 1.65
N GLU A 246 15.96 -8.12 2.67
CA GLU A 246 14.77 -8.46 3.46
C GLU A 246 13.51 -8.52 2.59
N SER A 247 13.36 -7.57 1.64
CA SER A 247 12.21 -7.52 0.74
C SER A 247 12.19 -8.64 -0.29
N ILE A 248 13.34 -9.02 -0.82
CA ILE A 248 13.45 -10.16 -1.75
C ILE A 248 13.12 -11.46 -1.03
N ASP A 249 13.71 -11.67 0.15
CA ASP A 249 13.53 -12.90 0.93
C ASP A 249 12.06 -13.07 1.36
N VAL A 250 11.41 -12.02 1.86
CA VAL A 250 10.00 -12.09 2.25
C VAL A 250 9.07 -12.31 1.05
N GLY A 251 9.35 -11.68 -0.10
CA GLY A 251 8.58 -11.90 -1.32
C GLY A 251 8.57 -13.37 -1.72
N GLN A 252 9.73 -14.02 -1.73
CA GLN A 252 9.85 -15.44 -2.03
C GLN A 252 9.11 -16.32 -1.02
N GLN A 253 9.20 -16.01 0.29
CA GLN A 253 8.46 -16.72 1.33
C GLN A 253 6.95 -16.61 1.17
N ILE A 254 6.45 -15.40 0.87
CA ILE A 254 5.01 -15.16 0.66
C ILE A 254 4.51 -15.93 -0.57
N ILE A 255 5.27 -15.92 -1.68
CA ILE A 255 4.93 -16.69 -2.89
C ILE A 255 4.87 -18.17 -2.59
N ALA A 256 5.86 -18.71 -1.90
CA ALA A 256 5.92 -20.14 -1.55
C ALA A 256 4.74 -20.55 -0.67
N ARG A 257 4.29 -19.68 0.24
CA ARG A 257 3.22 -19.94 1.20
C ARG A 257 1.85 -19.36 0.79
N ALA A 258 1.70 -18.88 -0.44
CA ALA A 258 0.48 -18.22 -0.92
C ALA A 258 -0.79 -19.05 -0.71
N GLY A 259 -0.67 -20.38 -0.84
CA GLY A 259 -1.79 -21.32 -0.63
C GLY A 259 -2.28 -21.41 0.81
N GLU A 260 -1.49 -20.98 1.80
CA GLU A 260 -1.85 -20.98 3.22
C GLU A 260 -2.77 -19.80 3.59
N ILE A 261 -2.81 -18.73 2.78
CA ILE A 261 -3.67 -17.58 3.05
C ILE A 261 -5.13 -17.96 2.81
N THR A 262 -5.90 -18.17 3.85
CA THR A 262 -7.30 -18.59 3.77
C THR A 262 -8.28 -17.45 3.61
N THR A 263 -7.94 -16.25 4.01
CA THR A 263 -8.75 -15.05 3.84
C THR A 263 -9.15 -14.85 2.37
N PRO A 264 -10.43 -14.56 2.04
CA PRO A 264 -10.85 -14.13 0.71
C PRO A 264 -9.99 -12.95 0.24
N LEU A 265 -9.39 -13.09 -0.96
CA LEU A 265 -8.37 -12.15 -1.43
C LEU A 265 -8.61 -11.77 -2.89
N MET A 266 -8.67 -10.48 -3.17
CA MET A 266 -8.62 -9.92 -4.52
C MET A 266 -7.24 -9.32 -4.76
N VAL A 267 -6.65 -9.62 -5.92
CA VAL A 267 -5.37 -9.05 -6.35
C VAL A 267 -5.60 -8.18 -7.58
N LEU A 268 -5.18 -6.93 -7.52
CA LEU A 268 -5.21 -5.99 -8.65
C LEU A 268 -3.80 -5.86 -9.23
N MET A 269 -3.69 -6.05 -10.55
CA MET A 269 -2.43 -6.02 -11.28
C MET A 269 -2.44 -4.89 -12.31
N ALA A 270 -1.45 -4.02 -12.28
CA ALA A 270 -1.20 -3.02 -13.31
C ALA A 270 -0.40 -3.65 -14.46
N SER A 271 -0.93 -3.63 -15.70
CA SER A 271 -0.26 -4.33 -16.81
C SER A 271 1.06 -3.68 -17.21
N GLU A 272 1.19 -2.36 -17.05
CA GLU A 272 2.40 -1.61 -17.39
C GLU A 272 3.24 -1.23 -16.15
N ASP A 273 3.14 -2.00 -15.06
CA ASP A 273 3.93 -1.78 -13.86
C ASP A 273 5.44 -1.82 -14.15
N LYS A 274 6.14 -0.77 -13.71
CA LYS A 274 7.60 -0.64 -13.86
C LYS A 274 8.33 -0.67 -12.51
N VAL A 275 7.59 -0.87 -11.41
CA VAL A 275 8.11 -0.88 -10.03
C VAL A 275 8.19 -2.29 -9.48
N VAL A 276 7.09 -3.07 -9.60
CA VAL A 276 7.05 -4.46 -9.16
C VAL A 276 7.08 -5.44 -10.33
N ASP A 277 7.53 -6.65 -10.06
CA ASP A 277 7.61 -7.70 -11.09
C ASP A 277 6.31 -8.50 -11.12
N ASN A 278 5.49 -8.27 -12.15
CA ASN A 278 4.24 -8.97 -12.35
C ASN A 278 4.39 -10.51 -12.48
N ARG A 279 5.57 -11.02 -12.84
CA ARG A 279 5.82 -12.48 -12.87
C ARG A 279 5.72 -13.09 -11.49
N GLU A 280 6.23 -12.41 -10.47
CA GLU A 280 6.18 -12.85 -9.08
C GLU A 280 4.74 -12.73 -8.51
N LEU A 281 4.00 -11.69 -8.90
CA LEU A 281 2.56 -11.57 -8.59
C LEU A 281 1.77 -12.74 -9.19
N LEU A 282 2.02 -13.08 -10.45
CA LEU A 282 1.36 -14.21 -11.12
C LEU A 282 1.74 -15.55 -10.48
N ALA A 283 3.01 -15.73 -10.06
CA ALA A 283 3.46 -16.91 -9.33
C ALA A 283 2.73 -17.05 -7.98
N PHE A 284 2.53 -15.95 -7.25
CA PHE A 284 1.71 -15.94 -6.03
C PHE A 284 0.27 -16.40 -6.31
N CYS A 285 -0.39 -15.83 -7.31
CA CYS A 285 -1.76 -16.20 -7.67
C CYS A 285 -1.84 -17.68 -8.09
N GLU A 286 -0.89 -18.16 -8.87
CA GLU A 286 -0.84 -19.57 -9.32
C GLU A 286 -0.62 -20.54 -8.16
N ASN A 287 0.27 -20.24 -7.21
CA ASN A 287 0.49 -21.07 -6.04
C ASN A 287 -0.76 -21.12 -5.15
N ARG A 288 -1.44 -19.98 -5.01
CA ARG A 288 -2.71 -19.91 -4.29
C ARG A 288 -3.80 -20.73 -4.99
N ARG A 289 -3.89 -20.64 -6.32
CA ARG A 289 -4.84 -21.42 -7.14
C ARG A 289 -4.62 -22.93 -7.00
N LYS A 290 -3.38 -23.39 -7.05
CA LYS A 290 -3.03 -24.82 -6.89
C LYS A 290 -3.41 -25.39 -5.52
N ALA A 291 -3.33 -24.59 -4.48
CA ALA A 291 -3.64 -25.03 -3.12
C ALA A 291 -5.14 -25.04 -2.80
N ARG A 292 -5.98 -24.40 -3.62
CA ARG A 292 -7.40 -24.22 -3.36
C ARG A 292 -8.25 -24.81 -4.49
N THR A 293 -9.14 -25.72 -4.14
CA THR A 293 -10.16 -26.25 -5.05
C THR A 293 -11.41 -25.36 -4.99
N GLY A 294 -11.85 -24.81 -6.12
CA GLY A 294 -13.09 -24.01 -6.26
C GLY A 294 -12.86 -22.53 -6.58
N LYS A 295 -13.82 -21.93 -7.27
CA LYS A 295 -13.86 -20.53 -7.75
C LYS A 295 -12.53 -20.02 -8.35
N GLU A 296 -12.17 -20.58 -9.49
CA GLU A 296 -10.92 -20.24 -10.21
C GLU A 296 -10.79 -18.74 -10.53
N GLU A 297 -11.91 -18.05 -10.83
CA GLU A 297 -11.92 -16.63 -11.17
C GLU A 297 -11.44 -15.72 -10.01
N GLU A 298 -11.72 -16.07 -8.76
CA GLU A 298 -11.27 -15.29 -7.60
C GLU A 298 -9.78 -15.45 -7.29
N GLN A 299 -9.08 -16.33 -8.00
CA GLN A 299 -7.66 -16.65 -7.76
C GLN A 299 -6.73 -16.01 -8.80
N LEU A 300 -7.29 -15.51 -9.90
CA LEU A 300 -6.54 -14.76 -10.90
C LEU A 300 -6.53 -13.28 -10.54
N PRO A 301 -5.45 -12.54 -10.88
CA PRO A 301 -5.45 -11.11 -10.66
C PRO A 301 -6.43 -10.41 -11.61
N LEU A 302 -7.14 -9.40 -11.09
CA LEU A 302 -7.86 -8.45 -11.93
C LEU A 302 -6.84 -7.51 -12.57
N THR A 303 -6.66 -7.64 -13.88
CA THR A 303 -5.66 -6.87 -14.62
C THR A 303 -6.26 -5.54 -15.09
N PHE A 304 -5.53 -4.45 -14.84
CA PHE A 304 -5.83 -3.11 -15.31
C PHE A 304 -4.91 -2.80 -16.49
N GLU A 305 -5.47 -2.95 -17.69
CA GLU A 305 -4.72 -2.75 -18.93
C GLU A 305 -4.30 -1.28 -19.08
N GLY A 306 -3.04 -1.06 -19.39
CA GLY A 306 -2.43 0.27 -19.52
C GLY A 306 -2.13 0.98 -18.19
N ALA A 307 -2.54 0.43 -17.04
CA ALA A 307 -2.28 1.08 -15.75
C ALA A 307 -0.82 1.00 -15.35
N TYR A 308 -0.33 2.07 -14.72
CA TYR A 308 0.94 2.11 -14.00
C TYR A 308 0.76 1.62 -12.56
N HIS A 309 1.84 1.64 -11.79
CA HIS A 309 1.93 1.03 -10.46
C HIS A 309 0.84 1.44 -9.46
N GLU A 310 0.42 2.70 -9.48
CA GLU A 310 -0.49 3.29 -8.48
C GLU A 310 -1.96 3.25 -8.94
N ILE A 311 -2.55 2.07 -9.11
CA ILE A 311 -3.93 1.86 -9.61
C ILE A 311 -4.97 2.75 -8.87
N LEU A 312 -4.82 2.95 -7.56
CA LEU A 312 -5.73 3.77 -6.76
C LEU A 312 -5.56 5.28 -6.99
N PHE A 313 -4.53 5.68 -7.71
CA PHE A 313 -4.20 7.07 -8.07
C PHE A 313 -4.11 7.26 -9.59
N GLU A 314 -4.59 6.31 -10.38
CA GLU A 314 -4.69 6.39 -11.83
C GLU A 314 -5.76 7.38 -12.30
N GLU A 315 -5.83 7.62 -13.62
CA GLU A 315 -6.90 8.40 -14.25
C GLU A 315 -8.28 7.87 -13.86
N ASP A 316 -9.27 8.76 -13.86
CA ASP A 316 -10.62 8.47 -13.36
C ASP A 316 -11.22 7.18 -13.92
N ALA A 317 -11.02 6.88 -15.21
CA ALA A 317 -11.57 5.68 -15.85
C ALA A 317 -11.04 4.38 -15.21
N LEU A 318 -9.72 4.26 -15.07
CA LEU A 318 -9.08 3.10 -14.45
C LEU A 318 -9.37 3.03 -12.95
N ARG A 319 -9.23 4.18 -12.27
CA ARG A 319 -9.44 4.28 -10.83
C ARG A 319 -10.87 3.94 -10.43
N ALA A 320 -11.89 4.43 -11.16
CA ALA A 320 -13.29 4.13 -10.87
C ALA A 320 -13.61 2.63 -11.00
N VAL A 321 -13.04 1.96 -12.00
CA VAL A 321 -13.16 0.51 -12.15
C VAL A 321 -12.56 -0.21 -10.94
N ALA A 322 -11.37 0.21 -10.49
CA ALA A 322 -10.71 -0.39 -9.32
C ALA A 322 -11.54 -0.21 -8.04
N LEU A 323 -11.98 1.01 -7.76
CA LEU A 323 -12.81 1.30 -6.58
C LEU A 323 -14.14 0.52 -6.60
N ASN A 324 -14.80 0.45 -7.76
CA ASN A 324 -16.02 -0.34 -7.90
C ASN A 324 -15.78 -1.83 -7.67
N ALA A 325 -14.72 -2.40 -8.24
CA ALA A 325 -14.36 -3.81 -8.04
C ALA A 325 -14.10 -4.10 -6.56
N ILE A 326 -13.35 -3.24 -5.87
CA ILE A 326 -13.07 -3.36 -4.43
C ILE A 326 -14.36 -3.32 -3.61
N CYS A 327 -15.23 -2.32 -3.86
CA CYS A 327 -16.50 -2.21 -3.15
C CYS A 327 -17.39 -3.43 -3.35
N GLN A 328 -17.55 -3.90 -4.60
CA GLN A 328 -18.32 -5.10 -4.91
C GLN A 328 -17.73 -6.37 -4.28
N PHE A 329 -16.40 -6.48 -4.22
CA PHE A 329 -15.75 -7.58 -3.56
C PHE A 329 -16.02 -7.59 -2.05
N PHE A 330 -15.91 -6.46 -1.38
CA PHE A 330 -16.21 -6.32 0.03
C PHE A 330 -17.72 -6.53 0.36
N GLU A 331 -18.61 -6.16 -0.55
CA GLU A 331 -20.04 -6.40 -0.38
C GLU A 331 -20.42 -7.88 -0.46
N ARG A 332 -19.69 -8.67 -1.28
CA ARG A 332 -19.90 -10.12 -1.42
C ARG A 332 -19.38 -10.94 -0.24
N HIS A 333 -18.46 -10.39 0.51
CA HIS A 333 -17.84 -11.00 1.68
C HIS A 333 -18.20 -10.23 2.96
#